data_59999385e97c56cfb3770db9c88b356b
#
_entry.id   59999385e97c56cfb3770db9c88b356b
#
_cell.length_a   1.000
_cell.length_b   1.000
_cell.length_c   1.000
_cell.angle_alpha   90.00
_cell.angle_beta   90.00
_cell.angle_gamma   90.00
#
_symmetry.space_group_name_H-M   'P 1'
#
loop_
_entity.id
_entity.type
_entity.pdbx_description
1 polymer ?
#
loop_
_entity_poly.entity_id
_entity_poly.type
_entity_poly.pdbx_seq_one_letter_code
_entity_poly.pdbx_strand_id
1 'polypeptide(L)'
;VPYREKRCHYEFRWWYEYSGGKFTDWGAHHVDIAQWALQEDALGKGPLTIDGTDAKHPVPFKDGFPTQDDSYNTSHDFAVKCTFGSGVEMNVTSRGDNGILFEGEKGKLFVNRGKITGTPIEEGWDKDAYGDDDVAALYKGKPFEGHKNNFYRCIREGGLPVSDVYSHVIAM
;
A
#
# COMPACT_ATOMS: atom_id res chain seq x y z
N VAL A 1 -19.45 8.75 -20.77
CA VAL A 1 -20.19 9.01 -19.53
C VAL A 1 -20.40 10.51 -19.41
N PRO A 2 -21.63 11.01 -19.18
CA PRO A 2 -21.87 12.44 -19.00
C PRO A 2 -21.09 12.98 -17.80
N TYR A 3 -20.63 14.23 -17.90
CA TYR A 3 -20.02 14.92 -16.80
C TYR A 3 -20.97 15.03 -15.62
N ARG A 4 -20.49 14.66 -14.44
CA ARG A 4 -21.17 14.86 -13.16
C ARG A 4 -20.14 15.37 -12.15
N GLU A 5 -20.38 16.54 -11.57
CA GLU A 5 -19.44 17.21 -10.65
C GLU A 5 -18.99 16.29 -9.51
N LYS A 6 -19.92 15.57 -8.89
CA LYS A 6 -19.63 14.62 -7.80
C LYS A 6 -18.90 13.34 -8.22
N ARG A 7 -18.68 13.12 -9.51
CA ARG A 7 -18.00 11.95 -10.07
C ARG A 7 -16.67 12.28 -10.74
N CYS A 8 -16.25 13.53 -10.66
CA CYS A 8 -15.05 14.04 -11.32
C CYS A 8 -14.06 14.62 -10.33
N HIS A 9 -12.90 15.07 -10.83
CA HIS A 9 -11.84 15.71 -10.05
C HIS A 9 -11.42 14.87 -8.85
N TYR A 10 -11.45 15.43 -7.66
CA TYR A 10 -11.09 14.76 -6.44
C TYR A 10 -12.04 13.62 -6.04
N GLU A 11 -13.33 13.75 -6.38
CA GLU A 11 -14.41 12.89 -5.90
C GLU A 11 -14.49 11.54 -6.64
N PHE A 12 -13.86 11.39 -7.80
CA PHE A 12 -13.91 10.15 -8.61
C PHE A 12 -13.50 8.91 -7.82
N ARG A 13 -12.61 9.06 -6.85
CA ARG A 13 -12.03 7.96 -6.06
C ARG A 13 -13.04 7.23 -5.18
N TRP A 14 -14.21 7.84 -4.92
CA TRP A 14 -15.25 7.28 -4.07
C TRP A 14 -16.30 6.47 -4.84
N TRP A 15 -16.02 6.18 -6.11
CA TRP A 15 -16.88 5.45 -7.01
C TRP A 15 -16.14 4.25 -7.57
N TYR A 16 -16.66 3.03 -7.33
CA TYR A 16 -16.02 1.80 -7.84
C TYR A 16 -15.90 1.76 -9.35
N GLU A 17 -16.74 2.49 -10.08
CA GLU A 17 -16.65 2.61 -11.53
C GLU A 17 -15.37 3.30 -12.00
N TYR A 18 -14.66 3.99 -11.09
CA TYR A 18 -13.46 4.77 -11.42
C TYR A 18 -12.26 4.45 -10.54
N SER A 19 -12.49 3.95 -9.33
CA SER A 19 -11.42 3.70 -8.35
C SER A 19 -11.90 2.76 -7.24
N GLY A 20 -11.08 2.47 -6.24
CA GLY A 20 -11.40 1.61 -5.10
C GLY A 20 -11.51 2.32 -3.75
N GLY A 21 -11.69 3.63 -3.74
CA GLY A 21 -11.83 4.41 -2.50
C GLY A 21 -10.54 4.51 -1.70
N LYS A 22 -10.63 4.56 -0.38
CA LYS A 22 -9.48 4.64 0.54
C LYS A 22 -8.50 3.49 0.36
N PHE A 23 -9.00 2.31 0.02
CA PHE A 23 -8.18 1.12 -0.11
C PHE A 23 -7.15 1.27 -1.23
N THR A 24 -7.55 1.79 -2.38
CA THR A 24 -6.66 2.01 -3.53
C THR A 24 -6.04 3.41 -3.59
N ASP A 25 -6.48 4.34 -2.75
CA ASP A 25 -5.88 5.68 -2.61
C ASP A 25 -4.71 5.61 -1.60
N TRP A 26 -4.96 5.84 -0.33
CA TRP A 26 -3.94 5.74 0.73
C TRP A 26 -3.44 4.31 0.94
N GLY A 27 -4.32 3.31 0.78
CA GLY A 27 -3.96 1.91 0.90
C GLY A 27 -2.84 1.52 -0.05
N ALA A 28 -2.90 1.95 -1.31
CA ALA A 28 -1.86 1.67 -2.30
C ALA A 28 -0.46 2.06 -1.81
N HIS A 29 -0.32 3.21 -1.14
CA HIS A 29 0.97 3.64 -0.60
C HIS A 29 1.45 2.76 0.56
N HIS A 30 0.58 2.45 1.51
CA HIS A 30 0.96 1.72 2.71
C HIS A 30 1.13 0.23 2.45
N VAL A 31 0.28 -0.37 1.62
CA VAL A 31 0.38 -1.78 1.23
C VAL A 31 1.65 -2.02 0.42
N ASP A 32 1.97 -1.14 -0.52
CA ASP A 32 3.21 -1.21 -1.31
C ASP A 32 4.46 -1.20 -0.41
N ILE A 33 4.54 -0.26 0.52
CA ILE A 33 5.66 -0.20 1.49
C ILE A 33 5.71 -1.44 2.38
N ALA A 34 4.55 -1.92 2.85
CA ALA A 34 4.48 -3.10 3.70
C ALA A 34 4.96 -4.36 2.95
N GLN A 35 4.47 -4.58 1.73
CA GLN A 35 4.88 -5.71 0.90
C GLN A 35 6.35 -5.62 0.49
N TRP A 36 6.86 -4.42 0.19
CA TRP A 36 8.28 -4.21 -0.07
C TRP A 36 9.15 -4.56 1.14
N ALA A 37 8.77 -4.12 2.33
CA ALA A 37 9.49 -4.45 3.56
C ALA A 37 9.46 -5.96 3.87
N LEU A 38 8.37 -6.63 3.54
CA LEU A 38 8.21 -8.09 3.68
C LEU A 38 8.84 -8.89 2.54
N GLN A 39 9.33 -8.23 1.48
CA GLN A 39 9.82 -8.83 0.23
C GLN A 39 8.76 -9.68 -0.49
N GLU A 40 7.51 -9.27 -0.38
CA GLU A 40 6.33 -9.89 -1.02
C GLU A 40 5.81 -9.10 -2.23
N ASP A 41 6.60 -8.14 -2.75
CA ASP A 41 6.29 -7.24 -3.85
C ASP A 41 6.75 -7.73 -5.23
N ALA A 42 7.37 -8.91 -5.31
CA ALA A 42 7.85 -9.46 -6.56
C ALA A 42 6.75 -10.19 -7.35
N LEU A 43 6.92 -10.32 -8.67
CA LEU A 43 5.99 -11.07 -9.51
C LEU A 43 5.85 -12.52 -9.01
N GLY A 44 4.62 -12.98 -8.84
CA GLY A 44 4.29 -14.28 -8.26
C GLY A 44 4.31 -14.33 -6.73
N LYS A 45 4.57 -13.20 -6.09
CA LYS A 45 4.40 -12.98 -4.65
C LYS A 45 3.06 -12.32 -4.36
N GLY A 46 2.85 -11.93 -3.12
CA GLY A 46 1.62 -11.33 -2.65
C GLY A 46 0.81 -12.28 -1.76
N PRO A 47 -0.35 -11.85 -1.28
CA PRO A 47 -1.14 -12.65 -0.36
C PRO A 47 -1.76 -13.89 -1.03
N LEU A 48 -1.73 -15.02 -0.34
CA LEU A 48 -2.40 -16.26 -0.75
C LEU A 48 -3.91 -16.19 -0.52
N THR A 49 -4.33 -15.51 0.55
CA THR A 49 -5.73 -15.30 0.87
C THR A 49 -5.99 -13.85 1.24
N ILE A 50 -7.16 -13.37 0.83
CA ILE A 50 -7.64 -12.03 1.15
C ILE A 50 -9.06 -12.18 1.68
N ASP A 51 -9.30 -11.76 2.92
CA ASP A 51 -10.60 -11.73 3.55
C ASP A 51 -11.06 -10.29 3.78
N GLY A 52 -12.03 -9.86 3.01
CA GLY A 52 -12.64 -8.53 3.06
C GLY A 52 -14.06 -8.52 3.64
N THR A 53 -14.46 -9.55 4.38
CA THR A 53 -15.83 -9.68 4.91
C THR A 53 -16.23 -8.58 5.88
N ASP A 54 -15.27 -7.93 6.56
CA ASP A 54 -15.50 -6.77 7.43
C ASP A 54 -15.41 -5.44 6.66
N ALA A 55 -16.08 -5.34 5.53
CA ALA A 55 -16.16 -4.12 4.74
C ALA A 55 -17.59 -3.55 4.73
N LYS A 56 -17.73 -2.26 5.07
CA LYS A 56 -19.01 -1.55 5.07
C LYS A 56 -19.05 -0.53 3.94
N HIS A 57 -20.14 -0.57 3.20
CA HIS A 57 -20.41 0.35 2.10
C HIS A 57 -21.46 1.38 2.49
N PRO A 58 -21.39 2.61 1.95
CA PRO A 58 -22.39 3.64 2.25
C PRO A 58 -23.75 3.40 1.61
N VAL A 59 -23.80 2.50 0.60
CA VAL A 59 -25.03 2.12 -0.10
C VAL A 59 -25.17 0.59 -0.12
N PRO A 60 -26.40 0.06 -0.15
CA PRO A 60 -26.60 -1.37 -0.31
C PRO A 60 -26.12 -1.88 -1.67
N PHE A 61 -25.64 -3.12 -1.70
CA PHE A 61 -25.23 -3.84 -2.90
C PHE A 61 -26.18 -4.99 -3.17
N LYS A 62 -26.43 -5.25 -4.46
CA LYS A 62 -27.15 -6.42 -4.94
C LYS A 62 -26.42 -7.00 -6.14
N ASP A 63 -26.13 -8.28 -6.09
CA ASP A 63 -25.43 -9.00 -7.17
C ASP A 63 -24.08 -8.35 -7.55
N GLY A 64 -23.36 -7.79 -6.56
CA GLY A 64 -22.07 -7.13 -6.75
C GLY A 64 -22.14 -5.68 -7.23
N PHE A 65 -23.34 -5.11 -7.39
CA PHE A 65 -23.55 -3.74 -7.86
C PHE A 65 -24.21 -2.85 -6.81
N PRO A 66 -23.86 -1.56 -6.72
CA PRO A 66 -24.55 -0.63 -5.85
C PRO A 66 -25.99 -0.43 -6.34
N THR A 67 -26.93 -0.36 -5.40
CA THR A 67 -28.36 -0.17 -5.71
C THR A 67 -28.79 1.28 -5.86
N GLN A 68 -27.86 2.23 -5.65
CA GLN A 68 -28.08 3.67 -5.75
C GLN A 68 -27.03 4.29 -6.69
N ASP A 69 -27.49 4.98 -7.72
CA ASP A 69 -26.64 5.51 -8.79
C ASP A 69 -25.95 6.85 -8.47
N ASP A 70 -26.43 7.61 -7.50
CA ASP A 70 -25.97 8.97 -7.23
C ASP A 70 -25.41 9.16 -5.80
N SER A 71 -24.80 8.11 -5.28
CA SER A 71 -24.16 8.11 -3.97
C SER A 71 -22.80 7.43 -4.06
N TYR A 72 -21.83 7.91 -3.29
CA TYR A 72 -20.55 7.22 -3.15
C TYR A 72 -20.77 5.75 -2.78
N ASN A 73 -20.02 4.85 -3.38
CA ASN A 73 -20.27 3.42 -3.24
C ASN A 73 -19.05 2.60 -2.78
N THR A 74 -17.85 3.22 -2.72
CA THR A 74 -16.67 2.53 -2.19
C THR A 74 -16.78 2.30 -0.69
N SER A 75 -16.15 1.23 -0.20
CA SER A 75 -16.10 0.94 1.23
C SER A 75 -15.39 2.07 1.99
N HIS A 76 -15.97 2.49 3.11
CA HIS A 76 -15.46 3.57 3.96
C HIS A 76 -14.98 3.09 5.33
N ASP A 77 -15.44 1.93 5.78
CA ASP A 77 -15.06 1.27 7.02
C ASP A 77 -14.76 -0.19 6.69
N PHE A 78 -13.51 -0.59 6.84
CA PHE A 78 -13.05 -1.92 6.49
C PHE A 78 -11.87 -2.39 7.35
N ALA A 79 -11.76 -3.70 7.50
CA ALA A 79 -10.55 -4.40 7.87
C ALA A 79 -10.41 -5.60 6.93
N VAL A 80 -9.39 -5.58 6.11
CA VAL A 80 -9.09 -6.65 5.15
C VAL A 80 -7.90 -7.42 5.67
N LYS A 81 -8.07 -8.72 5.86
CA LYS A 81 -6.99 -9.61 6.32
C LYS A 81 -6.35 -10.30 5.12
N CYS A 82 -5.05 -10.12 4.97
CA CYS A 82 -4.23 -10.77 3.96
C CYS A 82 -3.28 -11.76 4.64
N THR A 83 -3.16 -12.98 4.10
CA THR A 83 -2.22 -14.00 4.60
C THR A 83 -1.25 -14.36 3.50
N PHE A 84 0.04 -14.28 3.79
CA PHE A 84 1.11 -14.57 2.84
C PHE A 84 1.64 -16.00 3.00
N GLY A 85 2.31 -16.50 1.95
CA GLY A 85 2.93 -17.83 1.97
C GLY A 85 4.04 -17.99 3.02
N SER A 86 4.63 -16.90 3.47
CA SER A 86 5.59 -16.83 4.57
C SER A 86 4.95 -17.04 5.96
N GLY A 87 3.61 -17.06 6.05
CA GLY A 87 2.87 -17.09 7.31
C GLY A 87 2.65 -15.71 7.93
N VAL A 88 3.12 -14.64 7.31
CA VAL A 88 2.86 -13.27 7.74
C VAL A 88 1.39 -12.94 7.49
N GLU A 89 0.77 -12.25 8.45
CA GLU A 89 -0.56 -11.68 8.32
C GLU A 89 -0.47 -10.16 8.21
N MET A 90 -1.16 -9.58 7.23
CA MET A 90 -1.30 -8.12 7.07
C MET A 90 -2.77 -7.75 7.19
N ASN A 91 -3.06 -6.80 8.07
CA ASN A 91 -4.40 -6.23 8.22
C ASN A 91 -4.42 -4.82 7.64
N VAL A 92 -5.15 -4.64 6.54
CA VAL A 92 -5.38 -3.33 5.93
C VAL A 92 -6.69 -2.78 6.46
N THR A 93 -6.62 -1.68 7.21
CA THR A 93 -7.80 -1.15 7.89
C THR A 93 -7.97 0.34 7.68
N SER A 94 -9.23 0.78 7.61
CA SER A 94 -9.58 2.21 7.64
C SER A 94 -9.57 2.81 9.06
N ARG A 95 -9.38 1.98 10.08
CA ARG A 95 -9.44 2.32 11.50
C ARG A 95 -8.02 2.51 12.05
N GLY A 96 -7.84 3.48 12.93
CA GLY A 96 -6.54 3.75 13.57
C GLY A 96 -5.72 4.83 12.88
N ASP A 97 -4.44 4.88 13.22
CA ASP A 97 -3.51 5.90 12.72
C ASP A 97 -3.12 5.64 11.27
N ASN A 98 -2.90 6.72 10.53
CA ASN A 98 -2.45 6.66 9.15
C ASN A 98 -0.96 6.30 9.08
N GLY A 99 -0.65 5.04 8.83
CA GLY A 99 0.70 4.50 8.79
C GLY A 99 0.70 2.98 8.72
N ILE A 100 1.87 2.40 8.97
CA ILE A 100 2.10 0.97 8.97
C ILE A 100 2.65 0.58 10.33
N LEU A 101 2.02 -0.38 10.99
CA LEU A 101 2.51 -1.01 12.21
C LEU A 101 3.08 -2.38 11.86
N PHE A 102 4.38 -2.55 12.03
CA PHE A 102 5.04 -3.86 12.01
C PHE A 102 5.10 -4.40 13.43
N GLU A 103 4.65 -5.65 13.61
CA GLU A 103 4.72 -6.37 14.87
C GLU A 103 5.49 -7.66 14.66
N GLY A 104 6.54 -7.84 15.40
CA GLY A 104 7.40 -9.01 15.33
C GLY A 104 7.86 -9.47 16.72
N GLU A 105 8.54 -10.60 16.78
CA GLU A 105 9.06 -11.18 18.03
C GLU A 105 10.01 -10.24 18.79
N LYS A 106 10.72 -9.37 18.07
CA LYS A 106 11.71 -8.45 18.64
C LYS A 106 11.16 -7.08 19.01
N GLY A 107 9.86 -6.83 18.77
CA GLY A 107 9.23 -5.55 19.08
C GLY A 107 8.26 -5.07 18.02
N LYS A 108 7.91 -3.80 18.13
CA LYS A 108 6.95 -3.12 17.24
C LYS A 108 7.58 -1.89 16.63
N LEU A 109 7.26 -1.63 15.38
CA LEU A 109 7.72 -0.47 14.63
C LEU A 109 6.55 0.17 13.91
N PHE A 110 6.27 1.44 14.20
CA PHE A 110 5.29 2.23 13.48
C PHE A 110 5.98 3.20 12.53
N VAL A 111 5.54 3.22 11.28
CA VAL A 111 6.11 4.05 10.20
C VAL A 111 5.00 4.80 9.49
N ASN A 112 5.19 6.10 9.30
CA ASN A 112 4.44 6.91 8.36
C ASN A 112 5.35 7.91 7.64
N ARG A 113 4.80 8.83 6.82
CA ARG A 113 5.60 9.77 6.01
C ARG A 113 6.48 10.73 6.80
N GLY A 114 6.25 10.95 8.07
CA GLY A 114 6.98 11.93 8.88
C GLY A 114 7.52 11.37 10.19
N LYS A 115 7.26 10.09 10.47
CA LYS A 115 7.56 9.52 11.79
C LYS A 115 7.90 8.05 11.69
N ILE A 116 8.91 7.66 12.46
CA ILE A 116 9.23 6.27 12.77
C ILE A 116 9.38 6.16 14.29
N THR A 117 8.66 5.24 14.92
CA THR A 117 8.68 5.01 16.37
C THR A 117 8.57 3.53 16.67
N GLY A 118 8.90 3.15 17.89
CA GLY A 118 8.81 1.80 18.41
C GLY A 118 10.07 1.38 19.15
N THR A 119 9.99 0.26 19.83
CA THR A 119 11.04 -0.24 20.73
C THR A 119 12.44 -0.21 20.13
N PRO A 120 12.68 -0.70 18.89
CA PRO A 120 14.04 -0.65 18.32
C PRO A 120 14.60 0.77 18.18
N ILE A 121 13.75 1.75 17.90
CA ILE A 121 14.16 3.15 17.73
C ILE A 121 14.37 3.83 19.08
N GLU A 122 13.50 3.56 20.04
CA GLU A 122 13.49 4.18 21.37
C GLU A 122 14.61 3.62 22.25
N GLU A 123 15.04 2.37 22.05
CA GLU A 123 16.14 1.73 22.75
C GLU A 123 17.53 2.05 22.18
N GLY A 124 17.62 2.99 21.23
CA GLY A 124 18.89 3.43 20.67
C GLY A 124 19.33 2.64 19.46
N TRP A 125 18.42 2.38 18.55
CA TRP A 125 18.76 1.85 17.22
C TRP A 125 19.93 2.62 16.62
N ASP A 126 21.02 1.92 16.41
CA ASP A 126 22.19 2.46 15.75
C ASP A 126 21.92 2.57 14.25
N LYS A 127 21.55 3.78 13.80
CA LYS A 127 21.33 4.06 12.38
C LYS A 127 22.60 3.91 11.53
N ASP A 128 23.78 3.95 12.17
CA ASP A 128 25.08 3.80 11.50
C ASP A 128 25.50 2.32 11.41
N ALA A 129 24.72 1.39 11.99
CA ALA A 129 24.92 -0.05 11.84
C ALA A 129 24.61 -0.58 10.42
N TYR A 130 23.93 0.20 9.60
CA TYR A 130 23.60 -0.15 8.22
C TYR A 130 24.49 0.64 7.25
N GLY A 131 25.27 -0.08 6.45
CA GLY A 131 26.13 0.49 5.43
C GLY A 131 25.44 0.66 4.08
N ASP A 132 26.17 1.21 3.14
CA ASP A 132 25.69 1.40 1.75
C ASP A 132 25.31 0.06 1.09
N ASP A 133 25.96 -1.03 1.45
CA ASP A 133 25.68 -2.37 0.93
C ASP A 133 24.30 -2.89 1.41
N ASP A 134 23.91 -2.60 2.65
CA ASP A 134 22.60 -2.98 3.18
C ASP A 134 21.49 -2.20 2.48
N VAL A 135 21.71 -0.90 2.24
CA VAL A 135 20.80 -0.07 1.46
C VAL A 135 20.71 -0.56 0.02
N ALA A 136 21.85 -0.90 -0.61
CA ALA A 136 21.87 -1.44 -1.97
C ALA A 136 21.12 -2.77 -2.07
N ALA A 137 21.21 -3.64 -1.06
CA ALA A 137 20.48 -4.89 -0.99
C ALA A 137 18.96 -4.66 -0.95
N LEU A 138 18.48 -3.71 -0.14
CA LEU A 138 17.07 -3.31 -0.07
C LEU A 138 16.55 -2.82 -1.43
N TYR A 139 17.38 -2.07 -2.17
CA TYR A 139 17.06 -1.58 -3.51
C TYR A 139 17.31 -2.61 -4.61
N LYS A 140 17.58 -3.87 -4.27
CA LYS A 140 17.79 -4.98 -5.23
C LYS A 140 18.86 -4.64 -6.28
N GLY A 141 19.94 -4.00 -5.83
CA GLY A 141 21.05 -3.55 -6.67
C GLY A 141 20.76 -2.30 -7.53
N LYS A 142 19.60 -1.69 -7.39
CA LYS A 142 19.29 -0.42 -8.06
C LYS A 142 19.91 0.75 -7.28
N PRO A 143 20.37 1.82 -7.96
CA PRO A 143 20.94 2.97 -7.26
C PRO A 143 19.93 3.65 -6.33
N PHE A 144 20.39 4.04 -5.14
CA PHE A 144 19.63 4.93 -4.27
C PHE A 144 19.72 6.38 -4.80
N GLU A 145 18.69 6.75 -5.56
CA GLU A 145 18.61 8.06 -6.20
C GLU A 145 17.19 8.60 -6.09
N GLY A 146 16.76 9.61 -5.71
CA GLY A 146 15.35 10.05 -5.58
C GLY A 146 14.49 9.69 -6.82
N HIS A 147 13.21 9.55 -6.64
CA HIS A 147 12.26 9.05 -7.65
C HIS A 147 12.37 9.74 -9.02
N LYS A 148 12.60 11.06 -9.05
CA LYS A 148 12.75 11.79 -10.33
C LYS A 148 13.98 11.34 -11.11
N ASN A 149 15.11 11.20 -10.43
CA ASN A 149 16.36 10.77 -11.07
C ASN A 149 16.23 9.32 -11.54
N ASN A 150 15.64 8.46 -10.72
CA ASN A 150 15.34 7.09 -11.09
C ASN A 150 14.45 7.02 -12.35
N PHE A 151 13.38 7.78 -12.41
CA PHE A 151 12.51 7.89 -13.57
C PHE A 151 13.27 8.32 -14.83
N TYR A 152 14.04 9.42 -14.75
CA TYR A 152 14.81 9.91 -15.89
C TYR A 152 15.90 8.93 -16.33
N ARG A 153 16.54 8.25 -15.40
CA ARG A 153 17.54 7.22 -15.73
C ARG A 153 16.89 6.06 -16.49
N CYS A 154 15.75 5.55 -16.01
CA CYS A 154 15.05 4.48 -16.68
C CYS A 154 14.57 4.84 -18.10
N ILE A 155 14.22 6.12 -18.34
CA ILE A 155 13.91 6.59 -19.70
C ILE A 155 15.15 6.54 -20.61
N ARG A 156 16.32 6.99 -20.12
CA ARG A 156 17.53 7.08 -20.91
C ARG A 156 18.22 5.74 -21.15
N GLU A 157 18.25 4.89 -20.12
CA GLU A 157 19.08 3.69 -20.09
C GLU A 157 18.24 2.42 -20.23
N GLY A 158 16.93 2.54 -20.14
CA GLY A 158 16.02 1.41 -20.06
C GLY A 158 15.94 0.80 -18.66
N GLY A 159 15.14 -0.24 -18.52
CA GLY A 159 14.92 -0.95 -17.27
C GLY A 159 13.70 -0.47 -16.48
N LEU A 160 13.46 -1.11 -15.35
CA LEU A 160 12.33 -0.79 -14.47
C LEU A 160 12.74 0.18 -13.37
N PRO A 161 11.90 1.16 -13.02
CA PRO A 161 12.12 2.02 -11.86
C PRO A 161 12.06 1.22 -10.56
N VAL A 162 12.50 1.82 -9.46
CA VAL A 162 12.42 1.21 -8.12
C VAL A 162 10.98 0.88 -7.74
N SER A 163 10.07 1.79 -8.08
CA SER A 163 8.64 1.62 -7.92
C SER A 163 8.04 1.37 -9.31
N ASP A 164 8.02 0.13 -9.71
CA ASP A 164 7.53 -0.26 -11.03
C ASP A 164 6.05 -0.68 -11.01
N VAL A 165 5.42 -0.69 -12.19
CA VAL A 165 3.99 -0.98 -12.31
C VAL A 165 3.63 -2.40 -11.86
N TYR A 166 4.54 -3.36 -11.97
CA TYR A 166 4.24 -4.76 -11.62
C TYR A 166 4.14 -4.94 -10.11
N SER A 167 5.05 -4.33 -9.33
CA SER A 167 4.98 -4.35 -7.86
C SER A 167 3.73 -3.61 -7.37
N HIS A 168 3.37 -2.49 -7.99
CA HIS A 168 2.15 -1.77 -7.67
C HIS A 168 0.86 -2.55 -7.95
N VAL A 169 0.81 -3.31 -9.03
CA VAL A 169 -0.35 -4.17 -9.33
C VAL A 169 -0.54 -5.23 -8.25
N ILE A 170 0.56 -5.76 -7.69
CA ILE A 170 0.48 -6.73 -6.58
C ILE A 170 -0.02 -6.07 -5.29
N ALA A 171 0.34 -4.80 -5.07
CA ALA A 171 -0.07 -4.05 -3.88
C ALA A 171 -1.53 -3.56 -3.93
N MET A 172 -2.14 -3.54 -5.09
CA MET A 172 -3.52 -3.05 -5.32
C MET A 172 -4.54 -4.17 -5.42
#